data_c21ddf07cb86174e132269f8e9777035
#
_entry.id   c21ddf07cb86174e132269f8e9777035
#
_cell.length_a   1.000
_cell.length_b   1.000
_cell.length_c   1.000
_cell.angle_alpha   90.00
_cell.angle_beta   90.00
_cell.angle_gamma   90.00
#
_symmetry.space_group_name_H-M   'P 1'
#
loop_
_entity.id
_entity.type
_entity.pdbx_description
1 polymer ?
#
loop_
_entity_poly.entity_id
_entity_poly.type
_entity_poly.pdbx_seq_one_letter_code
_entity_poly.pdbx_strand_id
1 'polypeptide(L)'
;MSGYVKDENHTSELLDIIEQLENTEVRIGVFGEDDSTMVMIAAANEFGAHIVPKRAKALAIPVKHDYINQDGKLVKAGSVLMVKAVNIPERSFIRAGFDANVGRIEKLAESLLPSVFRGDLKPQAFYER
;
A
#
# COMPACT_ATOMS: atom_id res chain seq x y z
N MET A 1 5.78 -4.19 -63.26
CA MET A 1 5.85 -3.43 -61.97
C MET A 1 5.93 -4.44 -60.85
N SER A 2 7.08 -4.60 -60.25
CA SER A 2 7.20 -5.42 -59.03
C SER A 2 6.90 -4.51 -57.84
N GLY A 3 5.71 -4.67 -57.26
CA GLY A 3 5.37 -4.03 -55.99
C GLY A 3 6.16 -4.68 -54.87
N TYR A 4 7.12 -3.97 -54.32
CA TYR A 4 7.75 -4.38 -53.07
C TYR A 4 6.74 -4.14 -51.95
N VAL A 5 6.20 -5.22 -51.42
CA VAL A 5 5.53 -5.16 -50.09
C VAL A 5 6.63 -5.32 -49.07
N LYS A 6 7.00 -4.23 -48.41
CA LYS A 6 7.90 -4.27 -47.26
C LYS A 6 7.03 -4.76 -46.06
N ASP A 7 7.11 -6.04 -45.77
CA ASP A 7 6.51 -6.62 -44.59
C ASP A 7 7.40 -6.30 -43.39
N GLU A 8 7.03 -5.29 -42.61
CA GLU A 8 7.68 -4.95 -41.35
C GLU A 8 7.03 -5.81 -40.27
N ASN A 9 7.67 -6.94 -39.96
CA ASN A 9 7.20 -7.83 -38.91
C ASN A 9 7.72 -7.33 -37.53
N HIS A 10 6.85 -6.65 -36.77
CA HIS A 10 7.13 -6.16 -35.41
C HIS A 10 6.70 -7.15 -34.30
N THR A 11 6.48 -8.42 -34.65
CA THR A 11 6.00 -9.43 -33.68
C THR A 11 6.98 -9.64 -32.53
N SER A 12 8.30 -9.64 -32.81
CA SER A 12 9.33 -9.79 -31.80
C SER A 12 9.36 -8.61 -30.81
N GLU A 13 9.22 -7.38 -31.31
CA GLU A 13 9.16 -6.17 -30.49
C GLU A 13 7.91 -6.18 -29.59
N LEU A 14 6.78 -6.63 -30.11
CA LEU A 14 5.55 -6.75 -29.33
C LEU A 14 5.67 -7.81 -28.24
N LEU A 15 6.30 -8.94 -28.51
CA LEU A 15 6.55 -9.99 -27.52
C LEU A 15 7.48 -9.49 -26.39
N ASP A 16 8.54 -8.75 -26.75
CA ASP A 16 9.45 -8.14 -25.77
C ASP A 16 8.72 -7.14 -24.87
N ILE A 17 7.81 -6.34 -25.41
CA ILE A 17 6.98 -5.40 -24.65
C ILE A 17 6.08 -6.16 -23.69
N ILE A 18 5.42 -7.22 -24.14
CA ILE A 18 4.54 -8.05 -23.29
C ILE A 18 5.34 -8.68 -22.16
N GLU A 19 6.53 -9.25 -22.45
CA GLU A 19 7.39 -9.86 -21.45
C GLU A 19 7.84 -8.82 -20.39
N GLN A 20 8.19 -7.62 -20.81
CA GLN A 20 8.54 -6.54 -19.87
C GLN A 20 7.36 -6.12 -18.99
N LEU A 21 6.13 -6.04 -19.54
CA LEU A 21 4.92 -5.75 -18.76
C LEU A 21 4.60 -6.86 -17.75
N GLU A 22 4.74 -8.12 -18.14
CA GLU A 22 4.50 -9.26 -17.25
C GLU A 22 5.52 -9.36 -16.11
N ASN A 23 6.77 -8.97 -16.37
CA ASN A 23 7.85 -9.00 -15.37
C ASN A 23 7.93 -7.74 -14.50
N THR A 24 7.06 -6.76 -14.70
CA THR A 24 7.02 -5.53 -13.92
C THR A 24 5.79 -5.52 -13.02
N GLU A 25 5.98 -5.20 -11.73
CA GLU A 25 4.91 -5.07 -10.76
C GLU A 25 4.99 -3.72 -10.03
N VAL A 26 3.84 -3.19 -9.63
CA VAL A 26 3.74 -2.03 -8.75
C VAL A 26 3.36 -2.51 -7.36
N ARG A 27 4.19 -2.19 -6.37
CA ARG A 27 3.93 -2.48 -4.96
C ARG A 27 3.53 -1.20 -4.24
N ILE A 28 2.39 -1.25 -3.58
CA ILE A 28 1.87 -0.13 -2.78
C ILE A 28 1.85 -0.54 -1.32
N GLY A 29 2.52 0.22 -0.46
CA GLY A 29 2.57 -0.10 0.96
C GLY A 29 3.58 0.71 1.74
N VAL A 30 3.81 0.28 2.98
CA VAL A 30 4.89 0.77 3.83
C VAL A 30 5.98 -0.29 3.84
N PHE A 31 7.16 0.06 3.35
CA PHE A 31 8.28 -0.87 3.20
C PHE A 31 9.23 -0.77 4.39
N GLY A 32 9.79 -1.90 4.80
CA GLY A 32 10.58 -2.02 6.04
C GLY A 32 12.08 -1.84 5.87
N GLU A 33 12.55 -1.46 4.70
CA GLU A 33 13.97 -1.28 4.43
C GLU A 33 14.59 -0.18 5.29
N ASP A 34 13.81 0.88 5.57
CA ASP A 34 14.27 2.03 6.36
C ASP A 34 13.84 1.96 7.85
N ASP A 35 12.66 1.44 8.16
CA ASP A 35 12.13 1.38 9.53
C ASP A 35 11.11 0.25 9.75
N SER A 36 11.55 -0.83 10.39
CA SER A 36 10.67 -1.96 10.74
C SER A 36 9.56 -1.57 11.73
N THR A 37 9.75 -0.53 12.53
CA THR A 37 8.73 -0.03 13.47
C THR A 37 7.56 0.60 12.72
N MET A 38 7.85 1.34 11.67
CA MET A 38 6.81 1.94 10.82
C MET A 38 5.96 0.89 10.12
N VAL A 39 6.56 -0.21 9.65
CA VAL A 39 5.83 -1.34 9.07
C VAL A 39 4.88 -1.97 10.09
N MET A 40 5.36 -2.18 11.34
CA MET A 40 4.53 -2.74 12.40
C MET A 40 3.35 -1.80 12.75
N ILE A 41 3.59 -0.50 12.84
CA ILE A 41 2.55 0.50 13.10
C ILE A 41 1.53 0.52 11.95
N ALA A 42 2.01 0.53 10.70
CA ALA A 42 1.16 0.51 9.52
C ALA A 42 0.30 -0.76 9.47
N ALA A 43 0.89 -1.93 9.74
CA ALA A 43 0.16 -3.19 9.79
C ALA A 43 -0.90 -3.22 10.90
N ALA A 44 -0.56 -2.70 12.10
CA ALA A 44 -1.51 -2.62 13.21
C ALA A 44 -2.71 -1.69 12.89
N ASN A 45 -2.49 -0.62 12.13
CA ASN A 45 -3.58 0.25 11.67
C ASN A 45 -4.37 -0.37 10.52
N GLU A 46 -3.70 -1.00 9.56
CA GLU A 46 -4.32 -1.59 8.37
C GLU A 46 -5.23 -2.77 8.70
N PHE A 47 -4.79 -3.65 9.62
CA PHE A 47 -5.48 -4.90 9.97
C PHE A 47 -6.10 -4.91 11.35
N GLY A 48 -5.89 -3.86 12.14
CA GLY A 48 -6.17 -3.88 13.56
C GLY A 48 -5.16 -4.73 14.34
N ALA A 49 -5.17 -4.61 15.65
CA ALA A 49 -4.32 -5.43 16.51
C ALA A 49 -4.98 -5.67 17.88
N HIS A 50 -4.78 -6.88 18.40
CA HIS A 50 -5.08 -7.22 19.78
C HIS A 50 -3.78 -7.42 20.54
N ILE A 51 -3.46 -6.50 21.45
CA ILE A 51 -2.19 -6.47 22.17
C ILE A 51 -2.43 -6.93 23.60
N VAL A 52 -1.73 -7.98 24.01
CA VAL A 52 -1.71 -8.50 25.37
C VAL A 52 -0.30 -8.53 25.95
N PRO A 53 -0.14 -8.41 27.26
CA PRO A 53 1.20 -8.51 27.86
C PRO A 53 1.74 -9.93 27.74
N LYS A 54 3.02 -10.07 27.32
CA LYS A 54 3.65 -11.39 27.17
C LYS A 54 4.29 -11.91 28.46
N ARG A 55 4.83 -11.03 29.30
CA ARG A 55 5.59 -11.36 30.52
C ARG A 55 5.08 -10.69 31.79
N ALA A 56 4.35 -9.60 31.65
CA ALA A 56 3.77 -8.85 32.76
C ALA A 56 2.29 -9.19 32.96
N LYS A 57 1.72 -8.84 34.11
CA LYS A 57 0.30 -9.03 34.41
C LYS A 57 -0.61 -8.04 33.68
N ALA A 58 -0.06 -6.91 33.24
CA ALA A 58 -0.76 -5.84 32.53
C ALA A 58 0.19 -5.03 31.65
N LEU A 59 -0.39 -4.33 30.66
CA LEU A 59 0.31 -3.34 29.84
C LEU A 59 0.31 -2.00 30.57
N ALA A 60 1.47 -1.35 30.66
CA ALA A 60 1.62 -0.03 31.25
C ALA A 60 1.61 1.02 30.11
N ILE A 61 0.56 1.81 30.02
CA ILE A 61 0.41 2.84 29.00
C ILE A 61 0.60 4.21 29.65
N PRO A 62 1.65 4.97 29.29
CA PRO A 62 1.86 6.31 29.80
C PRO A 62 0.80 7.28 29.24
N VAL A 63 0.19 8.03 30.12
CA VAL A 63 -0.81 9.06 29.78
C VAL A 63 -0.08 10.37 29.52
N LYS A 64 -0.15 10.87 28.28
CA LYS A 64 0.54 12.11 27.86
C LYS A 64 -0.28 13.38 28.07
N HIS A 65 -1.62 13.26 28.06
CA HIS A 65 -2.55 14.38 28.18
C HIS A 65 -3.67 14.03 29.15
N ASP A 66 -4.21 15.03 29.85
CA ASP A 66 -5.39 14.85 30.67
C ASP A 66 -6.58 14.43 29.80
N TYR A 67 -7.35 13.44 30.25
CA TYR A 67 -8.57 13.03 29.59
C TYR A 67 -9.60 12.49 30.59
N ILE A 68 -10.86 12.51 30.21
CA ILE A 68 -11.94 11.91 31.00
C ILE A 68 -12.20 10.51 30.44
N ASN A 69 -12.09 9.48 31.31
CA ASN A 69 -12.37 8.11 30.92
C ASN A 69 -13.87 7.83 30.74
N GLN A 70 -14.24 6.63 30.33
CA GLN A 70 -15.63 6.23 30.10
C GLN A 70 -16.48 6.29 31.36
N ASP A 71 -15.87 6.18 32.55
CA ASP A 71 -16.52 6.28 33.86
C ASP A 71 -16.67 7.73 34.36
N GLY A 72 -16.31 8.72 33.53
CA GLY A 72 -16.37 10.14 33.89
C GLY A 72 -15.23 10.61 34.79
N LYS A 73 -14.19 9.80 35.04
CA LYS A 73 -13.07 10.12 35.92
C LYS A 73 -11.94 10.78 35.16
N LEU A 74 -11.42 11.88 35.70
CA LEU A 74 -10.25 12.56 35.17
C LEU A 74 -8.99 11.73 35.37
N VAL A 75 -8.30 11.40 34.29
CA VAL A 75 -6.99 10.77 34.25
C VAL A 75 -5.97 11.83 33.86
N LYS A 76 -5.01 12.10 34.76
CA LYS A 76 -4.01 13.16 34.57
C LYS A 76 -2.83 12.69 33.75
N ALA A 77 -2.26 13.62 32.96
CA ALA A 77 -0.97 13.44 32.31
C ALA A 77 0.12 13.06 33.31
N GLY A 78 1.03 12.19 32.89
CA GLY A 78 2.08 11.63 33.76
C GLY A 78 1.66 10.42 34.58
N SER A 79 0.37 10.05 34.60
CA SER A 79 -0.08 8.78 35.17
C SER A 79 0.21 7.61 34.21
N VAL A 80 0.16 6.38 34.73
CA VAL A 80 0.29 5.15 33.96
C VAL A 80 -1.02 4.37 34.05
N LEU A 81 -1.59 4.09 32.90
CA LEU A 81 -2.78 3.26 32.79
C LEU A 81 -2.38 1.78 32.70
N MET A 82 -2.84 0.95 33.62
CA MET A 82 -2.61 -0.49 33.61
C MET A 82 -3.79 -1.21 32.98
N VAL A 83 -3.59 -1.82 31.82
CA VAL A 83 -4.64 -2.53 31.08
C VAL A 83 -4.24 -3.97 30.77
N LYS A 84 -5.21 -4.88 30.79
CA LYS A 84 -4.96 -6.30 30.48
C LYS A 84 -4.79 -6.56 28.98
N ALA A 85 -5.43 -5.76 28.16
CA ALA A 85 -5.35 -5.83 26.70
C ALA A 85 -5.66 -4.48 26.07
N VAL A 86 -5.14 -4.24 24.87
CA VAL A 86 -5.48 -3.09 24.02
C VAL A 86 -5.94 -3.63 22.67
N ASN A 87 -7.11 -3.18 22.23
CA ASN A 87 -7.61 -3.43 20.89
C ASN A 87 -7.42 -2.18 20.03
N ILE A 88 -6.66 -2.31 18.97
CA ILE A 88 -6.55 -1.30 17.92
C ILE A 88 -7.55 -1.69 16.84
N PRO A 89 -8.58 -0.88 16.57
CA PRO A 89 -9.54 -1.17 15.52
C PRO A 89 -8.88 -1.09 14.16
N GLU A 90 -9.30 -1.94 13.24
CA GLU A 90 -8.89 -1.87 11.84
C GLU A 90 -9.28 -0.51 11.25
N ARG A 91 -8.31 0.14 10.63
CA ARG A 91 -8.46 1.40 9.88
C ARG A 91 -7.67 1.28 8.60
N SER A 92 -8.15 0.42 7.70
CA SER A 92 -7.50 0.15 6.43
C SER A 92 -7.38 1.45 5.62
N PHE A 93 -6.17 1.93 5.46
CA PHE A 93 -5.88 3.13 4.67
C PHE A 93 -5.26 2.79 3.32
N ILE A 94 -4.48 1.69 3.23
CA ILE A 94 -3.87 1.24 1.97
C ILE A 94 -4.92 0.53 1.11
N ARG A 95 -5.58 -0.51 1.64
CA ARG A 95 -6.62 -1.25 0.91
C ARG A 95 -7.79 -0.36 0.53
N ALA A 96 -8.33 0.41 1.49
CA ALA A 96 -9.43 1.32 1.21
C ALA A 96 -9.05 2.40 0.18
N GLY A 97 -7.82 2.91 0.23
CA GLY A 97 -7.31 3.85 -0.76
C GLY A 97 -7.17 3.23 -2.15
N PHE A 98 -6.71 1.99 -2.24
CA PHE A 98 -6.64 1.25 -3.49
C PHE A 98 -8.04 0.97 -4.06
N ASP A 99 -8.93 0.39 -3.26
CA ASP A 99 -10.30 0.04 -3.66
C ASP A 99 -11.09 1.26 -4.16
N ALA A 100 -10.91 2.40 -3.51
CA ALA A 100 -11.54 3.65 -3.92
C ALA A 100 -11.01 4.20 -5.27
N ASN A 101 -9.81 3.82 -5.67
CA ASN A 101 -9.14 4.33 -6.87
C ASN A 101 -8.92 3.30 -7.98
N VAL A 102 -9.24 2.02 -7.75
CA VAL A 102 -8.97 0.95 -8.73
C VAL A 102 -9.55 1.26 -10.11
N GLY A 103 -10.79 1.71 -10.19
CA GLY A 103 -11.41 2.06 -11.47
C GLY A 103 -10.75 3.25 -12.19
N ARG A 104 -10.13 4.16 -11.45
CA ARG A 104 -9.34 5.26 -12.02
C ARG A 104 -8.00 4.76 -12.54
N ILE A 105 -7.37 3.84 -11.80
CA ILE A 105 -6.10 3.20 -12.18
C ILE A 105 -6.31 2.38 -13.45
N GLU A 106 -7.37 1.59 -13.53
CA GLU A 106 -7.73 0.79 -14.71
C GLU A 106 -7.93 1.67 -15.96
N LYS A 107 -8.71 2.75 -15.85
CA LYS A 107 -8.93 3.69 -16.96
C LYS A 107 -7.64 4.36 -17.41
N LEU A 108 -6.75 4.70 -16.48
CA LEU A 108 -5.45 5.27 -16.82
C LEU A 108 -4.60 4.23 -17.57
N ALA A 109 -4.55 3.00 -17.08
CA ALA A 109 -3.83 1.91 -17.74
C ALA A 109 -4.37 1.66 -19.15
N GLU A 110 -5.68 1.54 -19.32
CA GLU A 110 -6.32 1.38 -20.64
C GLU A 110 -5.95 2.52 -21.60
N SER A 111 -5.87 3.75 -21.14
CA SER A 111 -5.51 4.91 -21.95
C SER A 111 -4.05 4.92 -22.40
N LEU A 112 -3.15 4.34 -21.60
CA LEU A 112 -1.71 4.34 -21.85
C LEU A 112 -1.22 3.11 -22.64
N LEU A 113 -1.89 1.96 -22.51
CA LEU A 113 -1.51 0.71 -23.17
C LEU A 113 -1.31 0.84 -24.70
N PRO A 114 -2.17 1.55 -25.47
CA PRO A 114 -1.95 1.72 -26.91
C PRO A 114 -0.62 2.41 -27.23
N SER A 115 -0.16 3.34 -26.40
CA SER A 115 1.12 4.02 -26.58
C SER A 115 2.31 3.11 -26.26
N VAL A 116 2.16 2.20 -25.30
CA VAL A 116 3.17 1.18 -24.98
C VAL A 116 3.32 0.21 -26.15
N PHE A 117 2.21 -0.30 -26.68
CA PHE A 117 2.24 -1.24 -27.82
C PHE A 117 2.72 -0.64 -29.13
N ARG A 118 2.59 0.69 -29.31
CA ARG A 118 3.19 1.40 -30.46
C ARG A 118 4.67 1.75 -30.27
N GLY A 119 5.23 1.53 -29.09
CA GLY A 119 6.59 1.91 -28.74
C GLY A 119 6.78 3.39 -28.40
N ASP A 120 5.69 4.17 -28.31
CA ASP A 120 5.72 5.59 -27.95
C ASP A 120 6.03 5.78 -26.45
N LEU A 121 5.68 4.80 -25.62
CA LEU A 121 5.89 4.78 -24.18
C LEU A 121 6.61 3.49 -23.77
N LYS A 122 7.71 3.61 -23.04
CA LYS A 122 8.42 2.43 -22.51
C LYS A 122 7.56 1.72 -21.44
N PRO A 123 7.59 0.37 -21.37
CA PRO A 123 6.85 -0.39 -20.36
C PRO A 123 7.12 0.08 -18.94
N GLN A 124 8.35 0.38 -18.58
CA GLN A 124 8.71 0.89 -17.26
C GLN A 124 8.06 2.24 -16.96
N ALA A 125 8.06 3.18 -17.92
CA ALA A 125 7.44 4.50 -17.77
C ALA A 125 5.89 4.42 -17.66
N PHE A 126 5.27 3.33 -18.07
CA PHE A 126 3.86 3.05 -17.88
C PHE A 126 3.49 2.92 -16.40
N TYR A 127 4.35 2.31 -15.57
CA TYR A 127 4.13 2.12 -14.15
C TYR A 127 4.50 3.34 -13.28
N GLU A 128 5.21 4.32 -13.84
CA GLU A 128 5.64 5.53 -13.15
C GLU A 128 4.64 6.72 -13.27
N ARG A 129 3.52 6.54 -13.99
CA ARG A 129 2.49 7.56 -14.24
C ARG A 129 1.32 7.47 -13.29
#